data_586ba6e6aaf454073da8908eb5754d0e
#
_entry.id   586ba6e6aaf454073da8908eb5754d0e
#
_cell.length_a   1.000
_cell.length_b   1.000
_cell.length_c   1.000
_cell.angle_alpha   90.00
_cell.angle_beta   90.00
_cell.angle_gamma   90.00
#
_symmetry.space_group_name_H-M   'P 1'
#
loop_
_entity.id
_entity.type
_entity.pdbx_description
1 polymer ?
#
loop_
_entity_poly.entity_id
_entity_poly.type
_entity_poly.pdbx_seq_one_letter_code
_entity_poly.pdbx_strand_id
1 'polypeptide(L)'
;MDLFEAITTRRSIRKFRPDPIPEGDIRTIIQFASHAPSAGNRQMWKFLAVTNTKALKEMRDAILSKLDLLLQRPESQDCRARLEAAKGYSTFFAEAPVTIVVLGEPYRSAVDEVLEKIGWEKSAIDALRQR
;
A
#
# COMPACT_ATOMS: atom_id res chain seq x y z
N MET A 1 12.50 -16.84 -18.44
CA MET A 1 11.26 -17.11 -17.66
C MET A 1 10.11 -16.59 -18.49
N ASP A 2 9.20 -17.46 -18.87
CA ASP A 2 7.99 -17.03 -19.59
C ASP A 2 6.90 -16.54 -18.62
N LEU A 3 5.79 -16.02 -19.15
CA LEU A 3 4.71 -15.45 -18.34
C LEU A 3 4.05 -16.50 -17.43
N PHE A 4 3.83 -17.71 -17.94
CA PHE A 4 3.21 -18.80 -17.18
C PHE A 4 4.10 -19.23 -16.01
N GLU A 5 5.38 -19.40 -16.26
CA GLU A 5 6.39 -19.70 -15.25
C GLU A 5 6.44 -18.59 -14.18
N ALA A 6 6.43 -17.31 -14.59
CA ALA A 6 6.44 -16.18 -13.67
C ALA A 6 5.21 -16.18 -12.72
N ILE A 7 4.01 -16.46 -13.25
CA ILE A 7 2.77 -16.51 -12.47
C ILE A 7 2.80 -17.69 -11.49
N THR A 8 3.16 -18.90 -11.96
CA THR A 8 3.07 -20.12 -11.16
C THR A 8 4.17 -20.25 -10.11
N THR A 9 5.35 -19.67 -10.36
CA THR A 9 6.50 -19.74 -9.44
C THR A 9 6.58 -18.54 -8.48
N ARG A 10 5.80 -17.48 -8.69
CA ARG A 10 5.80 -16.30 -7.80
C ARG A 10 5.61 -16.68 -6.33
N ARG A 11 6.44 -16.15 -5.48
CA ARG A 11 6.31 -16.26 -4.01
C ARG A 11 6.38 -14.88 -3.36
N SER A 12 5.75 -14.75 -2.19
CA SER A 12 5.88 -13.56 -1.34
C SER A 12 7.14 -13.68 -0.49
N ILE A 13 8.19 -12.97 -0.88
CA ILE A 13 9.46 -12.95 -0.16
C ILE A 13 9.42 -11.79 0.84
N ARG A 14 9.78 -12.06 2.11
CA ARG A 14 9.78 -11.09 3.21
C ARG A 14 11.11 -11.04 3.96
N LYS A 15 12.13 -11.75 3.45
CA LYS A 15 13.52 -11.64 3.89
C LYS A 15 14.32 -11.05 2.75
N PHE A 16 15.01 -9.98 3.01
CA PHE A 16 15.72 -9.22 2.00
C PHE A 16 17.23 -9.31 2.24
N ARG A 17 17.98 -9.17 1.18
CA ARG A 17 19.42 -8.94 1.25
C ARG A 17 19.66 -7.46 1.58
N PRO A 18 20.72 -7.13 2.32
CA PRO A 18 20.99 -5.75 2.69
C PRO A 18 21.64 -4.92 1.57
N ASP A 19 21.95 -5.56 0.43
CA ASP A 19 22.64 -4.92 -0.67
C ASP A 19 21.83 -3.74 -1.23
N PRO A 20 22.44 -2.59 -1.47
CA PRO A 20 21.74 -1.45 -2.05
C PRO A 20 21.26 -1.79 -3.48
N ILE A 21 20.10 -1.28 -3.84
CA ILE A 21 19.54 -1.42 -5.19
C ILE A 21 19.94 -0.19 -6.00
N PRO A 22 20.54 -0.36 -7.19
CA PRO A 22 20.87 0.75 -8.08
C PRO A 22 19.64 1.61 -8.40
N GLU A 23 19.80 2.92 -8.47
CA GLU A 23 18.70 3.84 -8.77
C GLU A 23 18.04 3.54 -10.12
N GLY A 24 18.81 3.10 -11.12
CA GLY A 24 18.30 2.69 -12.43
C GLY A 24 17.30 1.53 -12.35
N ASP A 25 17.55 0.55 -11.46
CA ASP A 25 16.66 -0.57 -11.26
C ASP A 25 15.38 -0.14 -10.54
N ILE A 26 15.49 0.75 -9.56
CA ILE A 26 14.31 1.33 -8.87
C ILE A 26 13.43 2.07 -9.88
N ARG A 27 14.03 2.88 -10.75
CA ARG A 27 13.30 3.62 -11.81
C ARG A 27 12.61 2.65 -12.77
N THR A 28 13.31 1.60 -13.18
CA THR A 28 12.76 0.56 -14.06
C THR A 28 11.55 -0.14 -13.43
N ILE A 29 11.63 -0.50 -12.15
CA ILE A 29 10.50 -1.11 -11.42
C ILE A 29 9.30 -0.16 -11.38
N ILE A 30 9.52 1.12 -11.05
CA ILE A 30 8.46 2.13 -11.00
C ILE A 30 7.85 2.34 -12.40
N GLN A 31 8.67 2.38 -13.44
CA GLN A 31 8.19 2.50 -14.81
C GLN A 31 7.27 1.33 -15.19
N PHE A 32 7.65 0.07 -14.90
CA PHE A 32 6.77 -1.07 -15.15
C PHE A 32 5.49 -1.01 -14.30
N ALA A 33 5.59 -0.62 -13.04
CA ALA A 33 4.43 -0.47 -12.17
C ALA A 33 3.45 0.60 -12.68
N SER A 34 3.94 1.66 -13.34
CA SER A 34 3.11 2.72 -13.92
C SER A 34 2.30 2.29 -15.15
N HIS A 35 2.59 1.12 -15.73
CA HIS A 35 1.79 0.53 -16.81
C HIS A 35 0.54 -0.20 -16.30
N ALA A 36 0.33 -0.30 -14.98
CA ALA A 36 -0.90 -0.88 -14.44
C ALA A 36 -2.14 -0.11 -14.94
N PRO A 37 -3.28 -0.79 -15.16
CA PRO A 37 -4.50 -0.09 -15.57
C PRO A 37 -5.02 0.81 -14.44
N SER A 38 -5.63 1.93 -14.81
CA SER A 38 -6.30 2.83 -13.87
C SER A 38 -7.65 3.28 -14.41
N ALA A 39 -8.58 3.61 -13.51
CA ALA A 39 -9.91 4.07 -13.89
C ALA A 39 -9.82 5.32 -14.78
N GLY A 40 -10.37 5.22 -16.00
CA GLY A 40 -10.29 6.29 -17.00
C GLY A 40 -8.87 6.68 -17.42
N ASN A 41 -7.88 5.79 -17.24
CA ASN A 41 -6.45 6.04 -17.49
C ASN A 41 -5.92 7.29 -16.79
N ARG A 42 -6.44 7.61 -15.61
CA ARG A 42 -6.06 8.83 -14.86
C ARG A 42 -4.72 8.71 -14.15
N GLN A 43 -4.17 7.50 -14.02
CA GLN A 43 -2.83 7.24 -13.44
C GLN A 43 -2.61 7.98 -12.10
N MET A 44 -3.55 7.81 -11.18
CA MET A 44 -3.67 8.56 -9.92
C MET A 44 -2.65 8.17 -8.85
N TRP A 45 -1.67 7.37 -9.20
CA TRP A 45 -0.61 6.95 -8.28
C TRP A 45 0.56 7.92 -8.28
N LYS A 46 1.17 8.03 -7.12
CA LYS A 46 2.51 8.59 -6.93
C LYS A 46 3.37 7.54 -6.28
N PHE A 47 4.58 7.37 -6.78
CA PHE A 47 5.54 6.43 -6.23
C PHE A 47 6.59 7.17 -5.43
N LEU A 48 6.83 6.73 -4.19
CA LEU A 48 7.89 7.24 -3.33
C LEU A 48 8.84 6.10 -3.00
N ALA A 49 10.07 6.14 -3.51
CA ALA A 49 11.12 5.19 -3.17
C ALA A 49 11.85 5.68 -1.91
N VAL A 50 11.71 4.94 -0.82
CA VAL A 50 12.34 5.24 0.47
C VAL A 50 13.56 4.33 0.64
N THR A 51 14.76 4.91 0.56
CA THR A 51 16.06 4.23 0.76
C THR A 51 16.69 4.56 2.10
N ASN A 52 16.16 5.55 2.82
CA ASN A 52 16.66 5.97 4.12
C ASN A 52 16.22 4.97 5.20
N THR A 53 17.16 4.19 5.71
CA THR A 53 16.93 3.17 6.75
C THR A 53 16.31 3.77 8.03
N LYS A 54 16.67 5.00 8.40
CA LYS A 54 16.09 5.66 9.57
C LYS A 54 14.60 5.93 9.35
N ALA A 55 14.22 6.47 8.19
CA ALA A 55 12.82 6.69 7.84
C ALA A 55 12.02 5.39 7.81
N LEU A 56 12.57 4.31 7.26
CA LEU A 56 11.92 2.99 7.26
C LEU A 56 11.68 2.47 8.69
N LYS A 57 12.65 2.66 9.59
CA LYS A 57 12.48 2.29 11.01
C LYS A 57 11.43 3.14 11.71
N GLU A 58 11.40 4.44 11.48
CA GLU A 58 10.39 5.34 12.03
C GLU A 58 8.98 4.96 11.55
N MET A 59 8.82 4.62 10.27
CA MET A 59 7.55 4.10 9.73
C MET A 59 7.13 2.79 10.40
N ARG A 60 8.07 1.85 10.59
CA ARG A 60 7.83 0.60 11.32
C ARG A 60 7.36 0.87 12.75
N ASP A 61 8.07 1.73 13.46
CA ASP A 61 7.79 2.01 14.87
C ASP A 61 6.43 2.69 15.05
N ALA A 62 6.03 3.55 14.11
CA ALA A 62 4.68 4.12 14.08
C ALA A 62 3.58 3.05 13.89
N ILE A 63 3.81 2.06 13.02
CA ILE A 63 2.88 0.93 12.83
C ILE A 63 2.79 0.09 14.10
N LEU A 64 3.93 -0.27 14.70
CA LEU A 64 3.98 -1.06 15.93
C LEU A 64 3.23 -0.35 17.07
N SER A 65 3.49 0.94 17.28
CA SER A 65 2.79 1.75 18.28
C SER A 65 1.27 1.75 18.06
N LYS A 66 0.82 1.82 16.81
CA LYS A 66 -0.62 1.76 16.49
C LYS A 66 -1.22 0.40 16.81
N LEU A 67 -0.53 -0.69 16.48
CA LEU A 67 -0.97 -2.06 16.80
C LEU A 67 -1.00 -2.30 18.31
N ASP A 68 -0.01 -1.78 19.05
CA ASP A 68 0.02 -1.87 20.51
C ASP A 68 -1.16 -1.14 21.16
N LEU A 69 -1.51 0.04 20.66
CA LEU A 69 -2.71 0.76 21.10
C LEU A 69 -4.00 -0.03 20.84
N LEU A 70 -4.10 -0.71 19.69
CA LEU A 70 -5.24 -1.57 19.39
C LEU A 70 -5.30 -2.78 20.32
N LEU A 71 -4.16 -3.40 20.63
CA LEU A 71 -4.06 -4.53 21.54
C LEU A 71 -4.45 -4.21 22.99
N GLN A 72 -4.37 -2.95 23.39
CA GLN A 72 -4.82 -2.49 24.70
C GLN A 72 -6.35 -2.31 24.80
N ARG A 73 -7.07 -2.34 23.67
CA ARG A 73 -8.52 -2.18 23.66
C ARG A 73 -9.23 -3.48 24.07
N PRO A 74 -10.28 -3.42 24.91
CA PRO A 74 -11.06 -4.61 25.28
C PRO A 74 -11.63 -5.34 24.05
N GLU A 75 -12.04 -4.59 23.03
CA GLU A 75 -12.66 -5.11 21.80
C GLU A 75 -11.68 -5.92 20.94
N SER A 76 -10.39 -5.88 21.26
CA SER A 76 -9.37 -6.64 20.53
C SER A 76 -9.27 -8.10 20.97
N GLN A 77 -9.97 -8.51 22.03
CA GLN A 77 -9.77 -9.80 22.69
C GLN A 77 -9.93 -10.99 21.73
N ASP A 78 -10.99 -11.00 20.90
CA ASP A 78 -11.27 -12.08 19.95
C ASP A 78 -10.29 -12.10 18.75
N CYS A 79 -9.56 -11.03 18.49
CA CYS A 79 -8.61 -10.92 17.38
C CYS A 79 -7.16 -10.71 17.84
N ARG A 80 -6.88 -10.81 19.13
CA ARG A 80 -5.57 -10.53 19.72
C ARG A 80 -4.42 -11.27 19.03
N ALA A 81 -4.56 -12.58 18.83
CA ALA A 81 -3.53 -13.39 18.17
C ALA A 81 -3.26 -12.93 16.73
N ARG A 82 -4.31 -12.49 16.00
CA ARG A 82 -4.17 -11.95 14.64
C ARG A 82 -3.50 -10.58 14.62
N LEU A 83 -3.78 -9.73 15.61
CA LEU A 83 -3.13 -8.44 15.77
C LEU A 83 -1.64 -8.60 16.13
N GLU A 84 -1.30 -9.56 16.99
CA GLU A 84 0.11 -9.86 17.28
C GLU A 84 0.84 -10.37 16.03
N ALA A 85 0.22 -11.29 15.27
CA ALA A 85 0.79 -11.75 14.01
C ALA A 85 0.93 -10.62 12.97
N ALA A 86 0.02 -9.65 12.98
CA ALA A 86 0.05 -8.50 12.09
C ALA A 86 1.31 -7.63 12.26
N LYS A 87 1.92 -7.61 13.44
CA LYS A 87 3.19 -6.89 13.67
C LYS A 87 4.27 -7.31 12.67
N GLY A 88 4.47 -8.61 12.48
CA GLY A 88 5.45 -9.13 11.52
C GLY A 88 5.06 -8.85 10.06
N TYR A 89 3.77 -9.03 9.72
CA TYR A 89 3.27 -8.80 8.36
C TYR A 89 3.29 -7.34 7.94
N SER A 90 3.17 -6.42 8.88
CA SER A 90 3.06 -4.99 8.59
C SER A 90 4.39 -4.25 8.66
N THR A 91 5.46 -4.90 9.11
CA THR A 91 6.74 -4.22 9.40
C THR A 91 7.95 -4.78 8.65
N PHE A 92 7.82 -5.91 7.95
CA PHE A 92 8.93 -6.54 7.22
C PHE A 92 9.60 -5.62 6.19
N PHE A 93 8.91 -4.63 5.68
CA PHE A 93 9.42 -3.67 4.71
C PHE A 93 10.61 -2.86 5.25
N ALA A 94 10.71 -2.69 6.57
CA ALA A 94 11.79 -1.92 7.19
C ALA A 94 13.16 -2.61 7.12
N GLU A 95 13.19 -3.90 6.79
CA GLU A 95 14.40 -4.68 6.55
C GLU A 95 14.85 -4.66 5.07
N ALA A 96 14.05 -4.05 4.19
CA ALA A 96 14.40 -3.95 2.77
C ALA A 96 15.35 -2.77 2.51
N PRO A 97 16.27 -2.89 1.54
CA PRO A 97 17.17 -1.79 1.14
C PRO A 97 16.42 -0.61 0.51
N VAL A 98 15.24 -0.87 -0.03
CA VAL A 98 14.29 0.14 -0.52
C VAL A 98 12.87 -0.31 -0.33
N THR A 99 11.99 0.61 0.01
CA THR A 99 10.54 0.40 0.04
C THR A 99 9.88 1.40 -0.91
N ILE A 100 9.11 0.90 -1.87
CA ILE A 100 8.34 1.74 -2.78
C ILE A 100 6.93 1.89 -2.21
N VAL A 101 6.62 3.10 -1.75
CA VAL A 101 5.27 3.46 -1.26
C VAL A 101 4.46 3.95 -2.45
N VAL A 102 3.29 3.36 -2.64
CA VAL A 102 2.35 3.78 -3.68
C VAL A 102 1.25 4.60 -3.03
N LEU A 103 1.18 5.87 -3.38
CA LEU A 103 0.15 6.80 -2.93
C LEU A 103 -0.92 6.91 -4.03
N GLY A 104 -2.19 6.84 -3.64
CA GLY A 104 -3.31 7.04 -4.56
C GLY A 104 -3.97 8.40 -4.33
N GLU A 105 -4.27 9.14 -5.39
CA GLU A 105 -5.15 10.29 -5.30
C GLU A 105 -6.61 9.84 -5.33
N PRO A 106 -7.53 10.53 -4.61
CA PRO A 106 -8.95 10.20 -4.65
C PRO A 106 -9.49 10.26 -6.08
N TYR A 107 -10.17 9.19 -6.49
CA TYR A 107 -10.84 9.15 -7.79
C TYR A 107 -12.22 9.81 -7.70
N ARG A 108 -12.49 10.72 -8.61
CA ARG A 108 -13.83 11.26 -8.87
C ARG A 108 -14.24 10.91 -10.29
N SER A 109 -15.34 10.22 -10.44
CA SER A 109 -15.92 9.92 -11.75
C SER A 109 -16.70 11.13 -12.29
N ALA A 110 -16.92 11.18 -13.60
CA ALA A 110 -17.79 12.19 -14.20
C ALA A 110 -19.24 12.10 -13.63
N VAL A 111 -19.67 10.90 -13.24
CA VAL A 111 -20.95 10.69 -12.57
C VAL A 111 -20.99 11.37 -11.21
N ASP A 112 -19.93 11.23 -10.40
CA ASP A 112 -19.83 11.88 -9.10
C ASP A 112 -19.90 13.40 -9.24
N GLU A 113 -19.23 13.96 -10.24
CA GLU A 113 -19.23 15.40 -10.52
C GLU A 113 -20.64 15.90 -10.90
N VAL A 114 -21.39 15.12 -11.67
CA VAL A 114 -22.77 15.45 -12.05
C VAL A 114 -23.69 15.35 -10.82
N LEU A 115 -23.58 14.26 -10.04
CA LEU A 115 -24.39 14.05 -8.85
C LEU A 115 -24.21 15.17 -7.82
N GLU A 116 -22.97 15.63 -7.61
CA GLU A 116 -22.71 16.78 -6.75
C GLU A 116 -23.36 18.08 -7.30
N LYS A 117 -23.27 18.31 -8.62
CA LYS A 117 -23.88 19.51 -9.23
C LYS A 117 -25.39 19.55 -9.14
N ILE A 118 -26.05 18.40 -9.11
CA ILE A 118 -27.52 18.31 -8.93
C ILE A 118 -27.94 18.23 -7.45
N GLY A 119 -27.00 18.41 -6.52
CA GLY A 119 -27.28 18.53 -5.08
C GLY A 119 -27.39 17.20 -4.33
N TRP A 120 -26.84 16.09 -4.88
CA TRP A 120 -26.74 14.87 -4.12
C TRP A 120 -25.68 15.03 -3.01
N GLU A 121 -26.06 14.66 -1.79
CA GLU A 121 -25.12 14.71 -0.67
C GLU A 121 -23.96 13.73 -0.87
N LYS A 122 -22.77 14.18 -0.50
CA LYS A 122 -21.53 13.40 -0.59
C LYS A 122 -21.65 12.06 0.15
N SER A 123 -22.35 12.02 1.29
CA SER A 123 -22.64 10.80 2.05
C SER A 123 -23.42 9.75 1.26
N ALA A 124 -24.37 10.16 0.43
CA ALA A 124 -25.14 9.26 -0.44
C ALA A 124 -24.28 8.72 -1.58
N ILE A 125 -23.42 9.55 -2.16
CA ILE A 125 -22.46 9.15 -3.19
C ILE A 125 -21.45 8.12 -2.65
N ASP A 126 -20.91 8.36 -1.47
CA ASP A 126 -19.95 7.47 -0.81
C ASP A 126 -20.60 6.11 -0.43
N ALA A 127 -21.86 6.10 -0.05
CA ALA A 127 -22.62 4.87 0.24
C ALA A 127 -22.84 3.99 -1.02
N LEU A 128 -22.97 4.60 -2.20
CA LEU A 128 -23.09 3.87 -3.48
C LEU A 128 -21.77 3.23 -3.90
N ARG A 129 -20.62 3.79 -3.50
CA ARG A 129 -19.29 3.26 -3.80
C ARG A 129 -18.87 2.08 -2.93
N GLN A 130 -19.55 1.87 -1.79
CA GLN A 130 -19.23 0.80 -0.83
C GLN A 130 -20.00 -0.50 -1.13
N ARG A 131 -20.84 -0.55 -2.15
CA ARG A 131 -21.57 -1.72 -2.61
C ARG A 131 -20.93 -2.33 -3.85
#